data_07b46330d1209c0f4377c25a90d793ee
#
_entry.id   07b46330d1209c0f4377c25a90d793ee
#
_cell.length_a   1.000
_cell.length_b   1.000
_cell.length_c   1.000
_cell.angle_alpha   90.00
_cell.angle_beta   90.00
_cell.angle_gamma   90.00
#
_symmetry.space_group_name_H-M   'P 1'
#
loop_
_entity.id
_entity.type
_entity.pdbx_description
1 polymer ?
#
loop_
_entity_poly.entity_id
_entity_poly.type
_entity_poly.pdbx_seq_one_letter_code
_entity_poly.pdbx_strand_id
1 'polypeptide(L)'
;MLGPTAHIDTFTRDRLPPEADWPVLKLDGFGYPVKLNAAVELCDRMVERGFGDHTALIGNGRQRTYKELADWSNRIAHALVEDYGVKPGNRVLIRSANNPAMVACWLGATKAGAVVVNTMPMLRAGELGAIVDKAEISHALCDTRLMEELVACGKHSRHLKTIVGFDGTANHDAELDRIALSKSVRFQAVETGRDDVALLGFTSGTTGEPKATMHFHRDLLIIADGYAKEVLKVTPEDIFVGSPPLAFTFGLGGLAVFPLRFGAAAALLEQATPANMIEIIQTLKATVCFTAPTAYRVMLKAMSEGADLSSLRAAVSAGETLPAPVYDEWIAKTGKPMLDGIGATEMLHIFITNRFDDHRPACTGKPVT
;
A
#
# COMPACT_ATOMS: atom_id res chain seq x y z
N MET A 1 19.06 -13.93 13.99
CA MET A 1 19.04 -14.92 12.86
C MET A 1 17.74 -14.83 12.11
N LEU A 2 17.81 -14.74 10.78
CA LEU A 2 16.63 -14.83 9.91
C LEU A 2 15.95 -16.19 10.09
N GLY A 3 14.61 -16.18 10.09
CA GLY A 3 13.82 -17.40 10.10
C GLY A 3 13.94 -18.22 8.79
N PRO A 4 13.25 -19.38 8.72
CA PRO A 4 13.15 -20.18 7.51
C PRO A 4 12.48 -19.35 6.40
N THR A 5 12.84 -19.64 5.14
CA THR A 5 12.27 -18.98 3.95
C THR A 5 11.45 -19.96 3.14
N ALA A 6 10.36 -19.47 2.54
CA ALA A 6 9.64 -20.17 1.49
C ALA A 6 10.05 -19.73 0.08
N HIS A 7 10.95 -18.75 -0.06
CA HIS A 7 11.41 -18.28 -1.35
C HIS A 7 12.24 -19.33 -2.05
N ILE A 8 11.82 -19.69 -3.26
CA ILE A 8 12.59 -20.53 -4.21
C ILE A 8 13.60 -19.65 -4.95
N ASP A 9 13.19 -18.44 -5.33
CA ASP A 9 14.07 -17.42 -5.87
C ASP A 9 14.66 -16.61 -4.71
N THR A 10 15.93 -16.81 -4.43
CA THR A 10 16.62 -16.25 -3.26
C THR A 10 17.21 -14.86 -3.49
N PHE A 11 16.96 -14.25 -4.66
CA PHE A 11 17.53 -12.94 -5.06
C PHE A 11 17.52 -11.90 -3.94
N THR A 12 16.39 -11.68 -3.27
CA THR A 12 16.29 -10.68 -2.21
C THR A 12 17.03 -11.11 -0.96
N ARG A 13 16.95 -12.39 -0.59
CA ARG A 13 17.64 -12.91 0.59
C ARG A 13 19.16 -12.82 0.46
N ASP A 14 19.69 -13.12 -0.75
CA ASP A 14 21.12 -13.08 -1.03
C ASP A 14 21.70 -11.65 -1.05
N ARG A 15 20.83 -10.64 -1.12
CA ARG A 15 21.18 -9.20 -1.14
C ARG A 15 20.87 -8.47 0.15
N LEU A 16 20.43 -9.17 1.18
CA LEU A 16 20.29 -8.57 2.50
C LEU A 16 21.67 -8.20 3.05
N PRO A 17 21.78 -7.11 3.82
CA PRO A 17 23.03 -6.79 4.51
C PRO A 17 23.43 -7.92 5.47
N PRO A 18 24.73 -8.08 5.80
CA PRO A 18 25.15 -9.03 6.81
C PRO A 18 24.41 -8.83 8.14
N GLU A 19 24.02 -9.91 8.80
CA GLU A 19 23.27 -9.82 10.09
C GLU A 19 23.98 -8.98 11.15
N ALA A 20 25.31 -8.93 11.11
CA ALA A 20 26.12 -8.12 12.02
C ALA A 20 25.88 -6.60 11.89
N ASP A 21 25.38 -6.17 10.73
CA ASP A 21 25.09 -4.76 10.44
C ASP A 21 23.63 -4.39 10.75
N TRP A 22 22.85 -5.36 11.22
CA TRP A 22 21.42 -5.13 11.49
C TRP A 22 21.22 -4.42 12.82
N PRO A 23 20.23 -3.53 12.90
CA PRO A 23 19.85 -2.97 14.19
C PRO A 23 19.23 -4.05 15.09
N VAL A 24 19.28 -3.83 16.39
CA VAL A 24 18.58 -4.68 17.36
C VAL A 24 17.07 -4.45 17.21
N LEU A 25 16.37 -5.42 16.65
CA LEU A 25 14.92 -5.37 16.45
C LEU A 25 14.21 -5.90 17.70
N LYS A 26 13.42 -5.06 18.35
CA LYS A 26 12.59 -5.42 19.53
C LYS A 26 11.20 -5.85 19.06
N LEU A 27 11.07 -7.09 18.60
CA LEU A 27 9.83 -7.62 17.99
C LEU A 27 8.97 -8.46 18.92
N ASP A 28 9.46 -8.78 20.12
CA ASP A 28 8.82 -9.73 21.06
C ASP A 28 7.40 -9.28 21.46
N GLY A 29 7.16 -7.97 21.54
CA GLY A 29 5.84 -7.40 21.86
C GLY A 29 4.74 -7.64 20.82
N PHE A 30 5.10 -7.97 19.58
CA PHE A 30 4.12 -8.16 18.48
C PHE A 30 3.66 -9.61 18.33
N GLY A 31 4.44 -10.59 18.81
CA GLY A 31 4.06 -12.01 18.80
C GLY A 31 3.82 -12.63 17.42
N TYR A 32 4.43 -12.09 16.34
CA TYR A 32 4.23 -12.61 14.97
C TYR A 32 4.79 -14.02 14.84
N PRO A 33 4.02 -14.95 14.23
CA PRO A 33 4.45 -16.34 14.02
C PRO A 33 5.64 -16.38 13.03
N VAL A 34 6.39 -17.48 13.07
CA VAL A 34 7.53 -17.70 12.16
C VAL A 34 7.07 -17.78 10.70
N LYS A 35 5.95 -18.43 10.44
CA LYS A 35 5.27 -18.47 9.14
C LYS A 35 4.21 -17.38 9.11
N LEU A 36 4.32 -16.47 8.17
CA LEU A 36 3.46 -15.29 8.08
C LEU A 36 3.41 -14.79 6.64
N ASN A 37 2.21 -14.79 6.04
CA ASN A 37 1.95 -14.12 4.78
C ASN A 37 1.11 -12.86 5.04
N ALA A 38 1.66 -11.70 4.74
CA ALA A 38 1.01 -10.42 5.05
C ALA A 38 -0.35 -10.26 4.35
N ALA A 39 -0.52 -10.77 3.12
CA ALA A 39 -1.80 -10.69 2.42
C ALA A 39 -2.89 -11.53 3.11
N VAL A 40 -2.53 -12.69 3.66
CA VAL A 40 -3.45 -13.52 4.46
C VAL A 40 -3.90 -12.75 5.70
N GLU A 41 -2.97 -12.14 6.43
CA GLU A 41 -3.26 -11.38 7.65
C GLU A 41 -4.11 -10.13 7.40
N LEU A 42 -3.97 -9.49 6.23
CA LEU A 42 -4.68 -8.26 5.86
C LEU A 42 -6.04 -8.52 5.21
N CYS A 43 -6.30 -9.70 4.69
CA CYS A 43 -7.53 -9.96 3.93
C CYS A 43 -8.24 -11.25 4.39
N ASP A 44 -7.64 -12.42 4.20
CA ASP A 44 -8.30 -13.70 4.51
C ASP A 44 -8.63 -13.82 6.00
N ARG A 45 -7.70 -13.40 6.84
CA ARG A 45 -7.89 -13.41 8.30
C ARG A 45 -9.02 -12.46 8.74
N MET A 46 -9.27 -11.38 8.00
CA MET A 46 -10.41 -10.51 8.27
C MET A 46 -11.74 -11.20 7.96
N VAL A 47 -11.82 -11.97 6.88
CA VAL A 47 -12.99 -12.80 6.58
C VAL A 47 -13.22 -13.83 7.68
N GLU A 48 -12.17 -14.52 8.14
CA GLU A 48 -12.25 -15.50 9.25
C GLU A 48 -12.69 -14.87 10.57
N ARG A 49 -12.34 -13.61 10.82
CA ARG A 49 -12.75 -12.83 12.00
C ARG A 49 -14.17 -12.28 11.94
N GLY A 50 -14.90 -12.54 10.86
CA GLY A 50 -16.29 -12.11 10.70
C GLY A 50 -16.49 -10.77 9.97
N PHE A 51 -15.44 -10.18 9.43
CA PHE A 51 -15.52 -8.93 8.63
C PHE A 51 -15.80 -9.18 7.14
N GLY A 52 -16.16 -10.42 6.75
CA GLY A 52 -16.34 -10.80 5.34
C GLY A 52 -17.27 -9.87 4.56
N ASP A 53 -18.36 -9.44 5.18
CA ASP A 53 -19.38 -8.57 4.56
C ASP A 53 -19.09 -7.06 4.74
N HIS A 54 -18.07 -6.68 5.52
CA HIS A 54 -17.65 -5.29 5.64
C HIS A 54 -17.03 -4.80 4.32
N THR A 55 -17.25 -3.54 4.01
CA THR A 55 -16.59 -2.88 2.89
C THR A 55 -15.08 -2.80 3.15
N ALA A 56 -14.28 -3.33 2.23
CA ALA A 56 -12.81 -3.21 2.27
C ALA A 56 -12.32 -2.07 1.38
N LEU A 57 -12.82 -2.02 0.14
CA LEU A 57 -12.37 -1.05 -0.85
C LEU A 57 -13.57 -0.37 -1.53
N ILE A 58 -13.42 0.94 -1.78
CA ILE A 58 -14.36 1.76 -2.55
C ILE A 58 -13.57 2.41 -3.67
N GLY A 59 -14.03 2.26 -4.90
CA GLY A 59 -13.37 2.89 -6.06
C GLY A 59 -14.09 2.54 -7.36
N ASN A 60 -13.90 3.37 -8.39
CA ASN A 60 -14.52 3.19 -9.70
C ASN A 60 -16.06 2.98 -9.65
N GLY A 61 -16.74 3.71 -8.74
CA GLY A 61 -18.19 3.64 -8.56
C GLY A 61 -18.70 2.36 -7.89
N ARG A 62 -17.83 1.52 -7.34
CA ARG A 62 -18.18 0.26 -6.67
C ARG A 62 -17.57 0.15 -5.27
N GLN A 63 -18.27 -0.57 -4.40
CA GLN A 63 -17.76 -1.06 -3.14
C GLN A 63 -17.42 -2.54 -3.29
N ARG A 64 -16.35 -2.98 -2.60
CA ARG A 64 -15.91 -4.36 -2.52
C ARG A 64 -15.81 -4.77 -1.06
N THR A 65 -16.44 -5.87 -0.71
CA THR A 65 -16.31 -6.43 0.63
C THR A 65 -14.99 -7.15 0.83
N TYR A 66 -14.62 -7.44 2.08
CA TYR A 66 -13.43 -8.27 2.38
C TYR A 66 -13.53 -9.65 1.73
N LYS A 67 -14.73 -10.25 1.71
CA LYS A 67 -14.96 -11.55 1.06
C LYS A 67 -14.71 -11.46 -0.45
N GLU A 68 -15.25 -10.45 -1.13
CA GLU A 68 -15.03 -10.24 -2.56
C GLU A 68 -13.55 -9.96 -2.86
N LEU A 69 -12.85 -9.20 -2.01
CA LEU A 69 -11.43 -8.91 -2.17
C LEU A 69 -10.57 -10.17 -1.95
N ALA A 70 -10.91 -11.01 -0.96
CA ALA A 70 -10.25 -12.29 -0.74
C ALA A 70 -10.44 -13.24 -1.94
N ASP A 71 -11.67 -13.38 -2.44
CA ASP A 71 -11.98 -14.21 -3.60
C ASP A 71 -11.25 -13.72 -4.86
N TRP A 72 -11.22 -12.41 -5.08
CA TRP A 72 -10.54 -11.80 -6.22
C TRP A 72 -9.03 -12.00 -6.17
N SER A 73 -8.40 -11.69 -5.04
CA SER A 73 -6.95 -11.87 -4.87
C SER A 73 -6.53 -13.35 -4.90
N ASN A 74 -7.38 -14.28 -4.45
CA ASN A 74 -7.16 -15.72 -4.56
C ASN A 74 -7.17 -16.19 -6.02
N ARG A 75 -8.11 -15.71 -6.83
CA ARG A 75 -8.17 -15.98 -8.27
C ARG A 75 -6.94 -15.45 -9.00
N ILE A 76 -6.48 -14.24 -8.65
CA ILE A 76 -5.25 -13.66 -9.21
C ILE A 76 -4.03 -14.49 -8.80
N ALA A 77 -3.95 -14.94 -7.54
CA ALA A 77 -2.84 -15.79 -7.08
C ALA A 77 -2.78 -17.11 -7.87
N HIS A 78 -3.93 -17.76 -8.13
CA HIS A 78 -4.00 -18.94 -9.00
C HIS A 78 -3.46 -18.62 -10.41
N ALA A 79 -3.93 -17.54 -11.04
CA ALA A 79 -3.48 -17.16 -12.38
C ALA A 79 -1.95 -16.94 -12.41
N LEU A 80 -1.41 -16.25 -11.41
CA LEU A 80 0.03 -15.99 -11.32
C LEU A 80 0.85 -17.28 -11.24
N VAL A 81 0.40 -18.25 -10.44
CA VAL A 81 1.14 -19.52 -10.23
C VAL A 81 0.93 -20.48 -11.40
N GLU A 82 -0.32 -20.68 -11.83
CA GLU A 82 -0.70 -21.74 -12.75
C GLU A 82 -0.49 -21.35 -14.22
N ASP A 83 -0.80 -20.11 -14.61
CA ASP A 83 -0.76 -19.67 -15.99
C ASP A 83 0.54 -18.90 -16.32
N TYR A 84 1.04 -18.11 -15.35
CA TYR A 84 2.22 -17.27 -15.57
C TYR A 84 3.50 -17.81 -14.91
N GLY A 85 3.42 -18.90 -14.13
CA GLY A 85 4.58 -19.60 -13.58
C GLY A 85 5.35 -18.83 -12.52
N VAL A 86 4.68 -17.89 -11.83
CA VAL A 86 5.27 -17.15 -10.71
C VAL A 86 5.64 -18.11 -9.58
N LYS A 87 6.88 -18.01 -9.11
CA LYS A 87 7.41 -18.81 -8.00
C LYS A 87 7.66 -17.91 -6.77
N PRO A 88 7.58 -18.45 -5.55
CA PRO A 88 7.94 -17.71 -4.34
C PRO A 88 9.30 -17.06 -4.45
N GLY A 89 9.38 -15.77 -4.13
CA GLY A 89 10.58 -14.94 -4.27
C GLY A 89 10.76 -14.25 -5.63
N ASN A 90 10.00 -14.60 -6.68
CA ASN A 90 10.02 -13.82 -7.92
C ASN A 90 9.56 -12.39 -7.67
N ARG A 91 10.21 -11.41 -8.31
CA ARG A 91 9.79 -10.00 -8.27
C ARG A 91 8.69 -9.79 -9.30
N VAL A 92 7.56 -9.28 -8.81
CA VAL A 92 6.40 -8.95 -9.64
C VAL A 92 6.17 -7.44 -9.59
N LEU A 93 6.32 -6.78 -10.72
CA LEU A 93 6.00 -5.35 -10.85
C LEU A 93 4.50 -5.17 -10.98
N ILE A 94 3.94 -4.19 -10.26
CA ILE A 94 2.55 -3.76 -10.43
C ILE A 94 2.54 -2.29 -10.82
N ARG A 95 1.91 -1.98 -11.97
CA ARG A 95 1.81 -0.64 -12.52
C ARG A 95 0.36 -0.23 -12.64
N SER A 96 -0.09 0.70 -11.81
CA SER A 96 -1.47 1.19 -11.79
C SER A 96 -1.59 2.55 -11.08
N ALA A 97 -2.71 3.22 -11.29
CA ALA A 97 -3.21 4.25 -10.41
C ALA A 97 -3.82 3.66 -9.14
N ASN A 98 -4.25 4.52 -8.19
CA ASN A 98 -4.90 4.08 -6.95
C ASN A 98 -6.32 3.56 -7.23
N ASN A 99 -6.46 2.26 -7.44
CA ASN A 99 -7.75 1.62 -7.65
C ASN A 99 -7.83 0.25 -6.95
N PRO A 100 -9.04 -0.32 -6.77
CA PRO A 100 -9.22 -1.62 -6.12
C PRO A 100 -8.48 -2.78 -6.82
N ALA A 101 -8.33 -2.74 -8.15
CA ALA A 101 -7.63 -3.79 -8.90
C ALA A 101 -6.15 -3.86 -8.54
N MET A 102 -5.50 -2.70 -8.33
CA MET A 102 -4.11 -2.64 -7.87
C MET A 102 -3.94 -3.35 -6.52
N VAL A 103 -4.84 -3.13 -5.57
CA VAL A 103 -4.80 -3.78 -4.25
C VAL A 103 -5.04 -5.28 -4.38
N ALA A 104 -5.99 -5.72 -5.22
CA ALA A 104 -6.25 -7.13 -5.47
C ALA A 104 -5.04 -7.83 -6.10
N CYS A 105 -4.36 -7.19 -7.08
CA CYS A 105 -3.12 -7.68 -7.69
C CYS A 105 -1.98 -7.76 -6.65
N TRP A 106 -1.82 -6.75 -5.80
CA TRP A 106 -0.83 -6.73 -4.74
C TRP A 106 -1.04 -7.87 -3.74
N LEU A 107 -2.27 -8.06 -3.26
CA LEU A 107 -2.61 -9.17 -2.36
C LEU A 107 -2.40 -10.53 -3.04
N GLY A 108 -2.85 -10.69 -4.30
CA GLY A 108 -2.70 -11.94 -5.06
C GLY A 108 -1.24 -12.32 -5.27
N ALA A 109 -0.39 -11.37 -5.67
CA ALA A 109 1.06 -11.60 -5.82
C ALA A 109 1.72 -11.95 -4.48
N THR A 110 1.35 -11.26 -3.39
CA THR A 110 1.86 -11.54 -2.04
C THR A 110 1.41 -12.92 -1.54
N LYS A 111 0.16 -13.35 -1.82
CA LYS A 111 -0.32 -14.72 -1.51
C LYS A 111 0.45 -15.78 -2.27
N ALA A 112 0.83 -15.51 -3.52
CA ALA A 112 1.67 -16.38 -4.34
C ALA A 112 3.15 -16.45 -3.86
N GLY A 113 3.49 -15.71 -2.80
CA GLY A 113 4.86 -15.64 -2.25
C GLY A 113 5.81 -14.77 -3.07
N ALA A 114 5.28 -13.94 -3.97
CA ALA A 114 6.10 -13.03 -4.78
C ALA A 114 6.53 -11.81 -3.96
N VAL A 115 7.64 -11.20 -4.36
CA VAL A 115 8.14 -9.91 -3.88
C VAL A 115 7.57 -8.82 -4.78
N VAL A 116 6.71 -7.97 -4.26
CA VAL A 116 6.03 -6.96 -5.06
C VAL A 116 6.88 -5.71 -5.24
N VAL A 117 6.81 -5.13 -6.44
CA VAL A 117 7.41 -3.84 -6.80
C VAL A 117 6.33 -2.95 -7.39
N ASN A 118 5.78 -2.04 -6.61
CA ASN A 118 4.76 -1.10 -7.09
C ASN A 118 5.41 0.06 -7.84
N THR A 119 4.81 0.48 -8.95
CA THR A 119 5.30 1.60 -9.76
C THR A 119 4.20 2.59 -10.13
N MET A 120 4.58 3.87 -10.20
CA MET A 120 3.66 4.95 -10.53
C MET A 120 3.27 4.98 -12.01
N PRO A 121 2.05 5.46 -12.34
CA PRO A 121 1.61 5.67 -13.71
C PRO A 121 2.50 6.62 -14.52
N MET A 122 3.17 7.56 -13.87
CA MET A 122 3.96 8.61 -14.53
C MET A 122 5.33 8.15 -15.02
N LEU A 123 5.84 7.01 -14.53
CA LEU A 123 7.17 6.53 -14.93
C LEU A 123 7.20 6.17 -16.41
N ARG A 124 8.29 6.56 -17.09
CA ARG A 124 8.54 6.25 -18.49
C ARG A 124 9.37 4.97 -18.66
N ALA A 125 9.45 4.48 -19.89
CA ALA A 125 10.12 3.21 -20.21
C ALA A 125 11.56 3.13 -19.68
N GLY A 126 12.32 4.21 -19.72
CA GLY A 126 13.70 4.28 -19.20
C GLY A 126 13.77 4.10 -17.69
N GLU A 127 12.89 4.79 -16.94
CA GLU A 127 12.82 4.68 -15.48
C GLU A 127 12.33 3.29 -15.04
N LEU A 128 11.32 2.76 -15.75
CA LEU A 128 10.85 1.38 -15.56
C LEU A 128 11.96 0.38 -15.84
N GLY A 129 12.77 0.60 -16.88
CA GLY A 129 13.91 -0.25 -17.22
C GLY A 129 14.94 -0.32 -16.09
N ALA A 130 15.29 0.83 -15.50
CA ALA A 130 16.21 0.88 -14.37
C ALA A 130 15.69 0.09 -13.15
N ILE A 131 14.39 0.18 -12.86
CA ILE A 131 13.74 -0.57 -11.78
C ILE A 131 13.74 -2.08 -12.11
N VAL A 132 13.34 -2.45 -13.32
CA VAL A 132 13.27 -3.83 -13.79
C VAL A 132 14.64 -4.51 -13.73
N ASP A 133 15.68 -3.84 -14.21
CA ASP A 133 17.03 -4.39 -14.23
C ASP A 133 17.63 -4.45 -12.82
N LYS A 134 17.42 -3.44 -12.00
CA LYS A 134 17.91 -3.41 -10.59
C LYS A 134 17.36 -4.54 -9.75
N ALA A 135 16.06 -4.83 -9.88
CA ALA A 135 15.39 -5.86 -9.11
C ALA A 135 15.29 -7.20 -9.86
N GLU A 136 15.83 -7.31 -11.09
CA GLU A 136 15.70 -8.51 -11.93
C GLU A 136 14.24 -8.99 -12.02
N ILE A 137 13.33 -8.07 -12.35
CA ILE A 137 11.88 -8.33 -12.38
C ILE A 137 11.55 -9.22 -13.56
N SER A 138 10.91 -10.36 -13.29
CA SER A 138 10.53 -11.33 -14.32
C SER A 138 9.10 -11.19 -14.82
N HIS A 139 8.19 -10.68 -13.99
CA HIS A 139 6.77 -10.59 -14.27
C HIS A 139 6.26 -9.18 -13.97
N ALA A 140 5.30 -8.72 -14.76
CA ALA A 140 4.64 -7.45 -14.52
C ALA A 140 3.13 -7.55 -14.73
N LEU A 141 2.37 -6.99 -13.79
CA LEU A 141 0.94 -6.73 -13.89
C LEU A 141 0.74 -5.25 -14.18
N CYS A 142 0.03 -4.93 -15.24
CA CYS A 142 -0.13 -3.55 -15.67
C CYS A 142 -1.59 -3.23 -15.95
N ASP A 143 -2.07 -2.12 -15.41
CA ASP A 143 -3.31 -1.52 -15.88
C ASP A 143 -3.20 -1.31 -17.40
N THR A 144 -4.17 -1.84 -18.15
CA THR A 144 -4.16 -1.82 -19.63
C THR A 144 -3.97 -0.43 -20.21
N ARG A 145 -4.43 0.59 -19.51
CA ARG A 145 -4.28 2.00 -19.88
C ARG A 145 -2.83 2.51 -19.82
N LEU A 146 -1.94 1.77 -19.16
CA LEU A 146 -0.54 2.14 -18.88
C LEU A 146 0.47 1.20 -19.56
N MET A 147 0.01 0.33 -20.46
CA MET A 147 0.82 -0.74 -21.08
C MET A 147 1.94 -0.23 -21.96
N GLU A 148 1.76 0.89 -22.66
CA GLU A 148 2.67 1.38 -23.69
C GLU A 148 4.12 1.49 -23.18
N GLU A 149 4.33 2.22 -22.11
CA GLU A 149 5.66 2.44 -21.52
C GLU A 149 6.28 1.16 -20.97
N LEU A 150 5.47 0.26 -20.42
CA LEU A 150 5.96 -1.01 -19.87
C LEU A 150 6.34 -1.99 -20.98
N VAL A 151 5.57 -2.06 -22.07
CA VAL A 151 5.90 -2.86 -23.25
C VAL A 151 7.17 -2.34 -23.90
N ALA A 152 7.33 -1.00 -24.01
CA ALA A 152 8.56 -0.40 -24.51
C ALA A 152 9.77 -0.76 -23.63
N CYS A 153 9.63 -0.72 -22.31
CA CYS A 153 10.63 -1.19 -21.36
C CYS A 153 10.98 -2.67 -21.59
N GLY A 154 9.97 -3.53 -21.72
CA GLY A 154 10.15 -4.98 -21.88
C GLY A 154 10.93 -5.39 -23.13
N LYS A 155 10.87 -4.59 -24.22
CA LYS A 155 11.64 -4.85 -25.45
C LYS A 155 13.15 -4.78 -25.25
N HIS A 156 13.61 -4.06 -24.23
CA HIS A 156 15.03 -3.84 -23.96
C HIS A 156 15.53 -4.55 -22.70
N SER A 157 14.60 -5.08 -21.88
CA SER A 157 14.97 -5.79 -20.66
C SER A 157 15.29 -7.27 -20.93
N ARG A 158 16.39 -7.75 -20.33
CA ARG A 158 16.73 -9.17 -20.32
C ARG A 158 15.97 -9.95 -19.22
N HIS A 159 15.39 -9.28 -18.25
CA HIS A 159 14.76 -9.87 -17.08
C HIS A 159 13.25 -10.00 -17.22
N LEU A 160 12.57 -8.97 -17.74
CA LEU A 160 11.11 -8.95 -17.86
C LEU A 160 10.64 -9.89 -18.98
N LYS A 161 10.03 -11.01 -18.59
CA LYS A 161 9.59 -12.08 -19.50
C LYS A 161 8.10 -12.06 -19.75
N THR A 162 7.33 -11.65 -18.76
CA THR A 162 5.86 -11.73 -18.77
C THR A 162 5.28 -10.39 -18.40
N ILE A 163 4.44 -9.84 -19.27
CA ILE A 163 3.67 -8.61 -19.02
C ILE A 163 2.20 -8.96 -19.22
N VAL A 164 1.38 -8.79 -18.18
CA VAL A 164 -0.03 -9.16 -18.18
C VAL A 164 -0.87 -7.93 -17.88
N GLY A 165 -1.87 -7.68 -18.72
CA GLY A 165 -2.81 -6.58 -18.52
C GLY A 165 -3.92 -6.95 -17.56
N PHE A 166 -4.26 -6.04 -16.64
CA PHE A 166 -5.49 -6.07 -15.86
C PHE A 166 -6.29 -4.78 -16.09
N ASP A 167 -7.59 -4.83 -15.85
CA ASP A 167 -8.45 -3.67 -15.98
C ASP A 167 -8.52 -2.90 -14.66
N GLY A 168 -7.92 -1.72 -14.64
CA GLY A 168 -8.00 -0.81 -13.50
C GLY A 168 -9.38 -0.18 -13.30
N THR A 169 -10.30 -0.35 -14.26
CA THR A 169 -11.69 0.14 -14.21
C THR A 169 -12.64 -0.91 -13.59
N ALA A 170 -13.92 -0.76 -13.78
CA ALA A 170 -14.90 -1.70 -13.26
C ALA A 170 -15.33 -2.80 -14.27
N ASN A 171 -14.80 -2.79 -15.49
CA ASN A 171 -15.30 -3.66 -16.59
C ASN A 171 -14.72 -5.08 -16.53
N HIS A 172 -13.50 -5.26 -16.00
CA HIS A 172 -12.83 -6.56 -15.88
C HIS A 172 -12.62 -7.31 -17.21
N ASP A 173 -12.26 -6.59 -18.27
CA ASP A 173 -12.16 -7.15 -19.64
C ASP A 173 -10.72 -7.52 -20.05
N ALA A 174 -9.72 -7.25 -19.22
CA ALA A 174 -8.33 -7.52 -19.53
C ALA A 174 -7.97 -9.01 -19.43
N GLU A 175 -6.78 -9.36 -19.88
CA GLU A 175 -6.30 -10.75 -19.93
C GLU A 175 -6.30 -11.39 -18.53
N LEU A 176 -5.69 -10.72 -17.54
CA LEU A 176 -5.65 -11.23 -16.17
C LEU A 176 -7.06 -11.44 -15.60
N ASP A 177 -7.97 -10.50 -15.87
CA ASP A 177 -9.33 -10.56 -15.33
C ASP A 177 -10.06 -11.79 -15.87
N ARG A 178 -10.01 -12.04 -17.20
CA ARG A 178 -10.64 -13.22 -17.82
C ARG A 178 -10.08 -14.52 -17.29
N ILE A 179 -8.75 -14.63 -17.15
CA ILE A 179 -8.10 -15.82 -16.59
C ILE A 179 -8.51 -15.99 -15.14
N ALA A 180 -8.41 -14.95 -14.32
CA ALA A 180 -8.76 -14.99 -12.92
C ALA A 180 -10.23 -15.41 -12.69
N LEU A 181 -11.18 -14.96 -13.53
CA LEU A 181 -12.59 -15.37 -13.43
C LEU A 181 -12.80 -16.87 -13.59
N SER A 182 -11.93 -17.57 -14.31
CA SER A 182 -11.98 -19.03 -14.46
C SER A 182 -11.41 -19.81 -13.28
N LYS A 183 -10.70 -19.14 -12.36
CA LYS A 183 -9.98 -19.77 -11.24
C LYS A 183 -10.84 -19.92 -9.99
N SER A 184 -10.44 -20.85 -9.13
CA SER A 184 -11.05 -21.06 -7.83
C SER A 184 -10.91 -19.81 -6.93
N VAL A 185 -11.93 -19.55 -6.13
CA VAL A 185 -11.90 -18.55 -5.05
C VAL A 185 -11.13 -19.02 -3.81
N ARG A 186 -10.71 -20.29 -3.77
CA ARG A 186 -9.92 -20.86 -2.68
C ARG A 186 -8.49 -21.06 -3.17
N PHE A 187 -7.56 -20.35 -2.58
CA PHE A 187 -6.14 -20.46 -2.85
C PHE A 187 -5.40 -20.72 -1.53
N GLN A 188 -4.54 -21.73 -1.51
CA GLN A 188 -3.65 -21.94 -0.38
C GLN A 188 -2.44 -21.02 -0.57
N ALA A 189 -2.43 -19.92 0.17
CA ALA A 189 -1.33 -18.98 0.12
C ALA A 189 0.01 -19.64 0.51
N VAL A 190 1.09 -19.20 -0.13
CA VAL A 190 2.43 -19.66 0.21
C VAL A 190 2.71 -19.34 1.69
N GLU A 191 3.14 -20.33 2.45
CA GLU A 191 3.53 -20.18 3.85
C GLU A 191 4.91 -19.49 3.97
N THR A 192 4.94 -18.20 3.57
CA THR A 192 6.15 -17.39 3.65
C THR A 192 6.66 -17.27 5.08
N GLY A 193 7.96 -17.13 5.26
CA GLY A 193 8.54 -16.72 6.54
C GLY A 193 8.19 -15.27 6.86
N ARG A 194 8.04 -14.93 8.15
CA ARG A 194 7.85 -13.53 8.56
C ARG A 194 9.00 -12.62 8.11
N ASP A 195 10.18 -13.21 7.90
CA ASP A 195 11.42 -12.56 7.46
C ASP A 195 11.70 -12.77 5.96
N ASP A 196 10.73 -13.28 5.19
CA ASP A 196 10.79 -13.21 3.74
C ASP A 196 10.44 -11.81 3.25
N VAL A 197 11.16 -11.33 2.24
CA VAL A 197 10.90 -10.00 1.64
C VAL A 197 9.59 -10.03 0.88
N ALA A 198 8.65 -9.16 1.22
CA ALA A 198 7.34 -9.05 0.58
C ALA A 198 7.24 -7.88 -0.39
N LEU A 199 8.05 -6.83 -0.17
CA LEU A 199 7.97 -5.57 -0.93
C LEU A 199 9.36 -5.00 -1.16
N LEU A 200 9.58 -4.48 -2.37
CA LEU A 200 10.68 -3.58 -2.69
C LEU A 200 10.14 -2.16 -2.91
N GLY A 201 10.52 -1.25 -2.02
CA GLY A 201 10.20 0.18 -2.14
C GLY A 201 11.31 0.92 -2.87
N PHE A 202 11.04 1.44 -4.08
CA PHE A 202 12.04 2.20 -4.83
C PHE A 202 12.03 3.67 -4.44
N THR A 203 13.24 4.23 -4.31
CA THR A 203 13.47 5.68 -4.11
C THR A 203 14.38 6.22 -5.21
N SER A 204 14.21 7.50 -5.54
CA SER A 204 15.19 8.24 -6.34
C SER A 204 16.46 8.39 -5.49
N GLY A 205 17.47 7.58 -5.74
CA GLY A 205 18.75 7.71 -5.02
C GLY A 205 19.36 9.10 -5.22
N THR A 206 20.02 9.64 -4.20
CA THR A 206 20.76 10.93 -4.27
C THR A 206 21.86 10.94 -5.33
N THR A 207 22.26 9.77 -5.81
CA THR A 207 23.28 9.57 -6.87
C THR A 207 22.68 9.40 -8.27
N GLY A 208 21.35 9.53 -8.45
CA GLY A 208 20.64 9.28 -9.70
C GLY A 208 20.32 7.81 -10.00
N GLU A 209 21.00 6.86 -9.35
CA GLU A 209 20.68 5.44 -9.47
C GLU A 209 19.54 5.05 -8.53
N PRO A 210 18.53 4.28 -9.00
CA PRO A 210 17.43 3.85 -8.15
C PRO A 210 17.93 2.92 -7.05
N LYS A 211 17.47 3.17 -5.82
CA LYS A 211 17.68 2.30 -4.66
C LYS A 211 16.37 1.62 -4.30
N ALA A 212 16.45 0.38 -3.84
CA ALA A 212 15.30 -0.36 -3.36
C ALA A 212 15.50 -0.75 -1.89
N THR A 213 14.53 -0.41 -1.07
CA THR A 213 14.42 -0.90 0.30
C THR A 213 13.74 -2.27 0.28
N MET A 214 14.18 -3.20 1.12
CA MET A 214 13.62 -4.54 1.25
C MET A 214 12.79 -4.62 2.53
N HIS A 215 11.49 -4.86 2.40
CA HIS A 215 10.57 -4.96 3.53
C HIS A 215 10.03 -6.38 3.65
N PHE A 216 10.07 -6.89 4.86
CA PHE A 216 9.60 -8.23 5.20
C PHE A 216 8.07 -8.29 5.35
N HIS A 217 7.51 -9.48 5.30
CA HIS A 217 6.08 -9.68 5.59
C HIS A 217 5.67 -9.09 6.93
N ARG A 218 6.48 -9.27 7.99
CA ARG A 218 6.20 -8.70 9.30
C ARG A 218 6.20 -7.17 9.31
N ASP A 219 7.03 -6.52 8.50
CA ASP A 219 7.16 -5.06 8.50
C ASP A 219 5.87 -4.39 8.06
N LEU A 220 5.14 -5.02 7.11
CA LEU A 220 3.81 -4.57 6.69
C LEU A 220 2.80 -4.58 7.84
N LEU A 221 2.92 -5.53 8.77
CA LEU A 221 2.03 -5.59 9.94
C LEU A 221 2.50 -4.65 11.05
N ILE A 222 3.81 -4.51 11.25
CA ILE A 222 4.40 -3.65 12.31
C ILE A 222 3.96 -2.21 12.13
N ILE A 223 3.97 -1.66 10.90
CA ILE A 223 3.53 -0.28 10.68
C ILE A 223 2.04 -0.09 11.00
N ALA A 224 1.22 -1.12 10.81
CA ALA A 224 -0.19 -1.07 11.17
C ALA A 224 -0.38 -1.23 12.69
N ASP A 225 0.23 -2.24 13.29
CA ASP A 225 0.09 -2.54 14.72
C ASP A 225 0.78 -1.46 15.60
N GLY A 226 1.81 -0.77 15.09
CA GLY A 226 2.41 0.40 15.73
C GLY A 226 1.61 1.68 15.47
N TYR A 227 1.60 2.18 14.23
CA TYR A 227 1.03 3.49 13.93
C TYR A 227 -0.50 3.48 13.88
N ALA A 228 -1.10 2.61 13.09
CA ALA A 228 -2.55 2.64 12.88
C ALA A 228 -3.32 2.24 14.15
N LYS A 229 -2.83 1.25 14.90
CA LYS A 229 -3.44 0.82 16.16
C LYS A 229 -3.18 1.81 17.29
N GLU A 230 -1.90 2.14 17.55
CA GLU A 230 -1.53 2.89 18.75
C GLU A 230 -1.73 4.40 18.62
N VAL A 231 -1.53 4.97 17.41
CA VAL A 231 -1.65 6.40 17.17
C VAL A 231 -3.02 6.74 16.60
N LEU A 232 -3.41 6.13 15.47
CA LEU A 232 -4.70 6.44 14.83
C LEU A 232 -5.90 5.80 15.53
N LYS A 233 -5.68 4.71 16.29
CA LYS A 233 -6.74 3.94 16.96
C LYS A 233 -7.82 3.53 15.96
N VAL A 234 -7.38 2.91 14.86
CA VAL A 234 -8.26 2.50 13.75
C VAL A 234 -9.30 1.49 14.21
N THR A 235 -10.52 1.68 13.76
CA THR A 235 -11.65 0.79 14.02
C THR A 235 -12.29 0.33 12.71
N PRO A 236 -13.10 -0.74 12.70
CA PRO A 236 -13.77 -1.23 11.50
C PRO A 236 -14.75 -0.23 10.87
N GLU A 237 -15.19 0.78 11.61
CA GLU A 237 -16.09 1.82 11.13
C GLU A 237 -15.38 2.92 10.36
N ASP A 238 -14.04 2.91 10.33
CA ASP A 238 -13.29 3.94 9.64
C ASP A 238 -13.35 3.78 8.11
N ILE A 239 -13.39 4.92 7.44
CA ILE A 239 -13.24 5.03 5.99
C ILE A 239 -12.03 5.93 5.72
N PHE A 240 -11.03 5.35 5.10
CA PHE A 240 -9.80 6.03 4.72
C PHE A 240 -9.92 6.67 3.34
N VAL A 241 -9.35 7.86 3.18
CA VAL A 241 -9.18 8.53 1.89
C VAL A 241 -7.82 9.23 1.86
N GLY A 242 -7.25 9.43 0.69
CA GLY A 242 -6.00 10.16 0.60
C GLY A 242 -5.45 10.30 -0.81
N SER A 243 -4.41 11.14 -0.93
CA SER A 243 -3.73 11.41 -2.19
C SER A 243 -2.46 10.59 -2.43
N PRO A 244 -1.79 10.00 -1.43
CA PRO A 244 -0.54 9.30 -1.69
C PRO A 244 -0.75 8.10 -2.61
N PRO A 245 0.10 7.93 -3.65
CA PRO A 245 0.02 6.76 -4.52
C PRO A 245 0.31 5.46 -3.77
N LEU A 246 -0.46 4.40 -4.06
CA LEU A 246 -0.20 3.04 -3.58
C LEU A 246 1.17 2.49 -4.04
N ALA A 247 1.76 3.12 -5.03
CA ALA A 247 3.12 2.82 -5.48
C ALA A 247 4.21 3.21 -4.46
N PHE A 248 3.90 4.11 -3.55
CA PHE A 248 4.79 4.51 -2.45
C PHE A 248 4.35 3.92 -1.12
N THR A 249 5.31 3.72 -0.24
CA THR A 249 5.08 3.14 1.08
C THR A 249 4.08 3.94 1.92
N PHE A 250 4.09 5.28 1.81
CA PHE A 250 3.12 6.14 2.49
C PHE A 250 1.68 5.87 2.04
N GLY A 251 1.44 5.75 0.72
CA GLY A 251 0.13 5.41 0.18
C GLY A 251 -0.26 3.95 0.45
N LEU A 252 0.65 3.01 0.25
CA LEU A 252 0.40 1.59 0.51
C LEU A 252 0.02 1.35 1.98
N GLY A 253 0.78 1.94 2.91
CA GLY A 253 0.47 1.85 4.33
C GLY A 253 -0.87 2.49 4.67
N GLY A 254 -1.04 3.77 4.33
CA GLY A 254 -2.21 4.57 4.71
C GLY A 254 -3.51 4.17 4.04
N LEU A 255 -3.48 3.67 2.79
CA LEU A 255 -4.70 3.42 2.00
C LEU A 255 -4.96 1.93 1.69
N ALA A 256 -4.06 1.03 2.09
CA ALA A 256 -4.27 -0.40 1.96
C ALA A 256 -3.96 -1.14 3.27
N VAL A 257 -2.72 -1.10 3.75
CA VAL A 257 -2.30 -1.90 4.91
C VAL A 257 -3.09 -1.54 6.17
N PHE A 258 -3.23 -0.26 6.49
CA PHE A 258 -3.88 0.19 7.72
C PHE A 258 -5.38 -0.15 7.76
N PRO A 259 -6.19 0.26 6.76
CA PRO A 259 -7.60 -0.10 6.80
C PRO A 259 -7.80 -1.62 6.77
N LEU A 260 -7.06 -2.35 5.91
CA LEU A 260 -7.23 -3.79 5.78
C LEU A 260 -6.86 -4.57 7.06
N ARG A 261 -5.88 -4.10 7.84
CA ARG A 261 -5.48 -4.75 9.10
C ARG A 261 -6.57 -4.75 10.17
N PHE A 262 -7.49 -3.78 10.12
CA PHE A 262 -8.48 -3.54 11.19
C PHE A 262 -9.94 -3.68 10.74
N GLY A 263 -10.21 -4.20 9.54
CA GLY A 263 -11.56 -4.39 9.05
C GLY A 263 -12.23 -3.09 8.57
N ALA A 264 -11.46 -2.02 8.38
CA ALA A 264 -11.90 -0.70 7.90
C ALA A 264 -11.94 -0.63 6.36
N ALA A 265 -12.52 0.43 5.81
CA ALA A 265 -12.62 0.66 4.38
C ALA A 265 -11.59 1.67 3.88
N ALA A 266 -11.16 1.55 2.62
CA ALA A 266 -10.41 2.58 1.90
C ALA A 266 -11.14 3.03 0.63
N ALA A 267 -11.34 4.36 0.50
CA ALA A 267 -11.81 5.00 -0.72
C ALA A 267 -10.60 5.38 -1.57
N LEU A 268 -10.41 4.68 -2.68
CA LEU A 268 -9.29 4.83 -3.59
C LEU A 268 -9.67 5.74 -4.75
N LEU A 269 -8.86 6.76 -4.98
CA LEU A 269 -9.04 7.76 -6.03
C LEU A 269 -7.87 7.72 -7.01
N GLU A 270 -8.14 7.44 -8.27
CA GLU A 270 -7.13 7.50 -9.33
C GLU A 270 -6.61 8.92 -9.54
N GLN A 271 -7.49 9.91 -9.37
CA GLN A 271 -7.19 11.33 -9.39
C GLN A 271 -7.52 11.95 -8.03
N ALA A 272 -6.63 11.79 -7.07
CA ALA A 272 -6.80 12.26 -5.71
C ALA A 272 -6.50 13.77 -5.56
N THR A 273 -7.20 14.60 -6.34
CA THR A 273 -7.17 16.06 -6.18
C THR A 273 -7.85 16.45 -4.86
N PRO A 274 -7.51 17.61 -4.27
CA PRO A 274 -8.21 18.11 -3.08
C PRO A 274 -9.74 18.18 -3.26
N ALA A 275 -10.22 18.55 -4.45
CA ALA A 275 -11.66 18.61 -4.75
C ALA A 275 -12.31 17.23 -4.69
N ASN A 276 -11.70 16.24 -5.35
CA ASN A 276 -12.21 14.86 -5.34
C ASN A 276 -12.15 14.24 -3.94
N MET A 277 -11.10 14.53 -3.15
CA MET A 277 -11.02 14.08 -1.76
C MET A 277 -12.11 14.70 -0.90
N ILE A 278 -12.40 16.00 -1.05
CA ILE A 278 -13.49 16.68 -0.35
C ILE A 278 -14.83 16.03 -0.70
N GLU A 279 -15.09 15.79 -1.97
CA GLU A 279 -16.31 15.12 -2.44
C GLU A 279 -16.48 13.75 -1.76
N ILE A 280 -15.42 12.93 -1.74
CA ILE A 280 -15.45 11.62 -1.08
C ILE A 280 -15.65 11.75 0.44
N ILE A 281 -14.98 12.69 1.10
CA ILE A 281 -15.19 12.94 2.53
C ILE A 281 -16.65 13.27 2.81
N GLN A 282 -17.26 14.12 2.01
CA GLN A 282 -18.65 14.54 2.19
C GLN A 282 -19.65 13.43 1.87
N THR A 283 -19.45 12.68 0.79
CA THR A 283 -20.39 11.67 0.29
C THR A 283 -20.31 10.35 1.05
N LEU A 284 -19.11 9.89 1.37
CA LEU A 284 -18.88 8.64 2.11
C LEU A 284 -18.72 8.85 3.61
N LYS A 285 -18.69 10.10 4.08
CA LYS A 285 -18.38 10.43 5.47
C LYS A 285 -17.03 9.82 5.92
N ALA A 286 -16.01 9.96 5.06
CA ALA A 286 -14.67 9.44 5.38
C ALA A 286 -14.17 10.03 6.71
N THR A 287 -13.49 9.18 7.48
CA THR A 287 -13.08 9.48 8.86
C THR A 287 -11.60 9.73 9.03
N VAL A 288 -10.77 9.20 8.12
CA VAL A 288 -9.30 9.33 8.15
C VAL A 288 -8.81 9.80 6.79
N CYS A 289 -8.07 10.90 6.76
CA CYS A 289 -7.49 11.45 5.53
C CYS A 289 -5.97 11.47 5.60
N PHE A 290 -5.32 10.90 4.56
CA PHE A 290 -3.87 10.93 4.38
C PHE A 290 -3.51 11.83 3.20
N THR A 291 -2.84 12.96 3.45
CA THR A 291 -2.35 13.81 2.36
C THR A 291 -1.21 14.73 2.80
N ALA A 292 -0.68 15.53 1.87
CA ALA A 292 0.37 16.50 2.15
C ALA A 292 -0.21 17.84 2.66
N PRO A 293 0.58 18.67 3.35
CA PRO A 293 0.20 20.01 3.81
C PRO A 293 -0.40 20.91 2.74
N THR A 294 0.14 20.84 1.52
CA THR A 294 -0.36 21.62 0.37
C THR A 294 -1.82 21.31 0.03
N ALA A 295 -2.24 20.04 0.11
CA ALA A 295 -3.64 19.65 -0.11
C ALA A 295 -4.55 20.14 1.04
N TYR A 296 -4.10 20.04 2.28
CA TYR A 296 -4.86 20.55 3.43
C TYR A 296 -5.11 22.06 3.34
N ARG A 297 -4.15 22.83 2.81
CA ARG A 297 -4.36 24.29 2.57
C ARG A 297 -5.51 24.53 1.59
N VAL A 298 -5.63 23.74 0.53
CA VAL A 298 -6.75 23.84 -0.41
C VAL A 298 -8.06 23.41 0.25
N MET A 299 -8.06 22.37 1.07
CA MET A 299 -9.24 21.93 1.84
C MET A 299 -9.71 23.01 2.81
N LEU A 300 -8.79 23.65 3.53
CA LEU A 300 -9.11 24.76 4.44
C LEU A 300 -9.80 25.93 3.71
N LYS A 301 -9.34 26.27 2.51
CA LYS A 301 -10.00 27.26 1.66
C LYS A 301 -11.42 26.81 1.30
N ALA A 302 -11.61 25.57 0.86
CA ALA A 302 -12.91 25.01 0.51
C ALA A 302 -13.88 24.99 1.72
N MET A 303 -13.39 24.73 2.93
CA MET A 303 -14.19 24.84 4.16
C MET A 303 -14.71 26.25 4.40
N SER A 304 -13.93 27.29 4.08
CA SER A 304 -14.39 28.68 4.14
C SER A 304 -15.48 28.99 3.11
N GLU A 305 -15.59 28.18 2.08
CA GLU A 305 -16.59 28.25 1.01
C GLU A 305 -17.78 27.29 1.24
N GLY A 306 -17.84 26.62 2.43
CA GLY A 306 -18.96 25.78 2.86
C GLY A 306 -18.74 24.27 2.73
N ALA A 307 -17.54 23.78 2.39
CA ALA A 307 -17.29 22.34 2.37
C ALA A 307 -17.33 21.74 3.80
N ASP A 308 -18.05 20.63 3.97
CA ASP A 308 -18.18 19.91 5.24
C ASP A 308 -17.16 18.78 5.36
N LEU A 309 -16.16 18.93 6.22
CA LEU A 309 -15.18 17.90 6.56
C LEU A 309 -15.35 17.39 8.00
N SER A 310 -16.49 17.61 8.62
CA SER A 310 -16.74 17.27 10.02
C SER A 310 -16.66 15.79 10.34
N SER A 311 -16.86 14.90 9.35
CA SER A 311 -16.69 13.46 9.50
C SER A 311 -15.25 13.04 9.78
N LEU A 312 -14.24 13.80 9.33
CA LEU A 312 -12.85 13.47 9.61
C LEU A 312 -12.56 13.52 11.11
N ARG A 313 -12.18 12.38 11.67
CA ARG A 313 -11.67 12.28 13.03
C ARG A 313 -10.15 12.39 13.10
N ALA A 314 -9.46 12.02 12.00
CA ALA A 314 -8.00 12.08 11.87
C ALA A 314 -7.61 12.68 10.51
N ALA A 315 -6.80 13.73 10.56
CA ALA A 315 -6.13 14.33 9.42
C ALA A 315 -4.63 14.05 9.57
N VAL A 316 -4.09 13.21 8.71
CA VAL A 316 -2.66 12.82 8.72
C VAL A 316 -1.92 13.59 7.65
N SER A 317 -0.89 14.31 8.06
CA SER A 317 -0.02 15.12 7.21
C SER A 317 1.38 14.53 7.19
N ALA A 318 1.93 14.30 6.00
CA ALA A 318 3.33 13.89 5.83
C ALA A 318 3.83 14.19 4.41
N GLY A 319 5.13 13.91 4.16
CA GLY A 319 5.79 14.11 2.87
C GLY A 319 6.35 15.51 2.66
N GLU A 320 5.86 16.50 3.39
CA GLU A 320 6.34 17.90 3.38
C GLU A 320 6.31 18.43 4.81
N THR A 321 7.03 19.51 5.08
CA THR A 321 6.93 20.21 6.36
C THR A 321 5.56 20.86 6.51
N LEU A 322 4.83 20.58 7.60
CA LEU A 322 3.56 21.20 7.91
C LEU A 322 3.77 22.63 8.45
N PRO A 323 3.35 23.68 7.73
CA PRO A 323 3.46 25.05 8.22
C PRO A 323 2.55 25.30 9.42
N ALA A 324 3.06 25.97 10.46
CA ALA A 324 2.28 26.31 11.64
C ALA A 324 0.95 27.03 11.33
N PRO A 325 0.88 28.01 10.39
CA PRO A 325 -0.40 28.63 10.04
C PRO A 325 -1.46 27.65 9.49
N VAL A 326 -1.06 26.63 8.75
CA VAL A 326 -1.99 25.58 8.23
C VAL A 326 -2.51 24.73 9.38
N TYR A 327 -1.63 24.37 10.30
CA TYR A 327 -1.98 23.62 11.50
C TYR A 327 -2.96 24.41 12.40
N ASP A 328 -2.64 25.68 12.69
CA ASP A 328 -3.45 26.56 13.56
C ASP A 328 -4.84 26.81 12.96
N GLU A 329 -4.90 27.07 11.63
CA GLU A 329 -6.17 27.26 10.93
C GLU A 329 -7.02 25.98 10.94
N TRP A 330 -6.36 24.79 10.77
CA TRP A 330 -7.06 23.50 10.83
C TRP A 330 -7.72 23.30 12.20
N ILE A 331 -6.98 23.51 13.29
CA ILE A 331 -7.52 23.39 14.65
C ILE A 331 -8.65 24.41 14.87
N ALA A 332 -8.46 25.66 14.45
CA ALA A 332 -9.49 26.71 14.62
C ALA A 332 -10.79 26.33 13.91
N LYS A 333 -10.75 25.69 12.74
CA LYS A 333 -11.94 25.33 11.97
C LYS A 333 -12.56 23.99 12.38
N THR A 334 -11.76 23.04 12.83
CA THR A 334 -12.22 21.65 13.08
C THR A 334 -12.31 21.28 14.55
N GLY A 335 -11.57 21.97 15.41
CA GLY A 335 -11.37 21.60 16.82
C GLY A 335 -10.55 20.31 17.00
N LYS A 336 -9.92 19.78 15.92
CA LYS A 336 -9.21 18.49 15.92
C LYS A 336 -7.74 18.68 15.55
N PRO A 337 -6.79 17.93 16.17
CA PRO A 337 -5.39 18.03 15.79
C PRO A 337 -5.14 17.47 14.39
N MET A 338 -4.17 18.05 13.69
CA MET A 338 -3.58 17.46 12.52
C MET A 338 -2.37 16.62 12.95
N LEU A 339 -2.38 15.33 12.61
CA LEU A 339 -1.31 14.41 12.96
C LEU A 339 -0.19 14.53 11.93
N ASP A 340 0.71 15.49 12.16
CA ASP A 340 1.91 15.62 11.34
C ASP A 340 2.89 14.51 11.67
N GLY A 341 3.56 13.96 10.64
CA GLY A 341 4.49 12.88 10.82
C GLY A 341 5.62 12.90 9.79
N ILE A 342 6.76 12.36 10.19
CA ILE A 342 7.88 12.08 9.31
C ILE A 342 7.96 10.58 9.04
N GLY A 343 8.04 10.24 7.77
CA GLY A 343 8.23 8.88 7.28
C GLY A 343 9.40 8.79 6.33
N ALA A 344 9.82 7.57 6.05
CA ALA A 344 10.81 7.25 5.04
C ALA A 344 10.46 5.91 4.38
N THR A 345 10.88 5.72 3.14
CA THR A 345 10.69 4.42 2.46
C THR A 345 11.42 3.31 3.20
N GLU A 346 12.58 3.61 3.77
CA GLU A 346 13.40 2.71 4.59
C GLU A 346 12.71 2.25 5.87
N MET A 347 11.81 3.09 6.43
CA MET A 347 10.99 2.77 7.61
C MET A 347 9.58 2.31 7.22
N LEU A 348 9.32 2.12 5.95
CA LEU A 348 8.06 1.70 5.33
C LEU A 348 6.91 2.72 5.49
N HIS A 349 6.86 3.49 6.55
CA HIS A 349 5.82 4.49 6.79
C HIS A 349 6.28 5.57 7.78
N ILE A 350 5.32 6.27 8.40
CA ILE A 350 5.57 7.25 9.46
C ILE A 350 6.13 6.54 10.70
N PHE A 351 7.24 7.06 11.22
CA PHE A 351 7.92 6.53 12.41
C PHE A 351 8.10 7.58 13.53
N ILE A 352 7.85 8.86 13.25
CA ILE A 352 7.70 9.94 14.24
C ILE A 352 6.42 10.69 13.90
N THR A 353 5.58 10.98 14.89
CA THR A 353 4.29 11.62 14.65
C THR A 353 3.74 12.34 15.87
N ASN A 354 2.89 13.36 15.63
CA ASN A 354 1.98 13.89 16.62
C ASN A 354 0.91 12.85 17.00
N ARG A 355 0.35 12.99 18.20
CA ARG A 355 -0.76 12.17 18.71
C ARG A 355 -1.97 13.05 19.01
N PHE A 356 -3.14 12.47 19.19
CA PHE A 356 -4.38 13.20 19.49
C PHE A 356 -4.28 14.02 20.79
N ASP A 357 -3.54 13.53 21.76
CA ASP A 357 -3.35 14.12 23.09
C ASP A 357 -1.98 14.76 23.30
N ASP A 358 -1.06 14.64 22.32
CA ASP A 358 0.29 15.21 22.37
C ASP A 358 0.70 15.70 20.98
N HIS A 359 0.33 16.94 20.69
CA HIS A 359 0.56 17.58 19.38
C HIS A 359 0.92 19.05 19.55
N ARG A 360 1.75 19.57 18.61
CA ARG A 360 2.17 20.98 18.60
C ARG A 360 2.40 21.46 17.16
N PRO A 361 2.12 22.75 16.87
CA PRO A 361 2.48 23.33 15.58
C PRO A 361 4.01 23.26 15.37
N ALA A 362 4.44 23.13 14.12
CA ALA A 362 5.85 23.02 13.70
C ALA A 362 6.67 21.93 14.44
N CYS A 363 6.00 20.88 14.88
CA CYS A 363 6.63 19.73 15.55
C CYS A 363 6.04 18.42 14.97
N THR A 364 6.90 17.50 14.58
CA THR A 364 6.50 16.18 14.06
C THR A 364 6.18 15.16 15.17
N GLY A 365 6.34 15.52 16.44
CA GLY A 365 5.92 14.66 17.57
C GLY A 365 7.01 13.72 18.09
N LYS A 366 6.60 12.48 18.41
CA LYS A 366 7.43 11.47 19.07
C LYS A 366 7.54 10.19 18.25
N PRO A 367 8.56 9.34 18.49
CA PRO A 367 8.65 8.04 17.84
C PRO A 367 7.40 7.18 18.02
N VAL A 368 7.06 6.46 16.98
CA VAL A 368 6.07 5.35 17.01
C VAL A 368 6.75 4.14 17.67
N THR A 369 5.98 3.39 18.43
CA THR A 369 6.47 2.18 19.11
C THR A 369 6.77 1.08 18.11
#